data_91ed1d6d1d61b90338b9ab5632711156
#
_entry.id   91ed1d6d1d61b90338b9ab5632711156
#
_cell.length_a   1.000
_cell.length_b   1.000
_cell.length_c   1.000
_cell.angle_alpha   90.00
_cell.angle_beta   90.00
_cell.angle_gamma   90.00
#
_symmetry.space_group_name_H-M   'P 1'
#
loop_
_entity.id
_entity.type
_entity.pdbx_description
1 polymer ?
#
loop_
_entity_poly.entity_id
_entity_poly.type
_entity_poly.pdbx_seq_one_letter_code
_entity_poly.pdbx_strand_id
1 'polypeptide(L)'
;FKWQIEERGIRDQRVLRAMRKVPRHEFVSEEHRQQAYDDHPLPIGHGQTISQPYIVAVMSEQLRLDEGSRVLEIGTGSGYQAAILAEIVAQVYSVEIVPELAAAAKTRLQRLGYHNVEVRTGDGYLGWPEHAPYDAIIVTCAPENVPPPLVDQLGAGGRMVLPLGPAGGRQALWLLERQGRKIRKKRLMGVAFVHLTGRQAPTPSPFD
;
A
#
# COMPACT_ATOMS: atom_id res chain seq x y z
N PHE A 1 18.18 6.67 7.89
CA PHE A 1 17.71 5.33 7.52
C PHE A 1 17.84 4.34 8.69
N LYS A 2 19.05 4.16 9.24
CA LYS A 2 19.33 3.19 10.32
C LYS A 2 18.38 3.38 11.51
N TRP A 3 18.33 4.58 12.10
CA TRP A 3 17.51 4.92 13.26
C TRP A 3 16.00 4.87 13.00
N GLN A 4 15.59 5.25 11.79
CA GLN A 4 14.17 5.35 11.42
C GLN A 4 13.56 4.00 11.03
N ILE A 5 14.35 3.08 10.51
CA ILE A 5 13.87 1.82 9.89
C ILE A 5 14.44 0.61 10.61
N GLU A 6 15.76 0.39 10.56
CA GLU A 6 16.40 -0.84 11.07
C GLU A 6 16.30 -0.98 12.59
N GLU A 7 16.62 0.09 13.33
CA GLU A 7 16.58 0.04 14.80
C GLU A 7 15.15 0.01 15.36
N ARG A 8 14.15 0.33 14.55
CA ARG A 8 12.74 0.15 14.87
C ARG A 8 12.20 -1.25 14.56
N GLY A 9 13.06 -2.18 14.16
CA GLY A 9 12.73 -3.60 14.09
C GLY A 9 12.46 -4.16 12.69
N ILE A 10 12.62 -3.37 11.62
CA ILE A 10 12.57 -3.91 10.25
C ILE A 10 13.80 -4.76 9.99
N ARG A 11 13.59 -6.03 9.55
CA ARG A 11 14.63 -7.04 9.39
C ARG A 11 14.69 -7.67 8.00
N ASP A 12 13.59 -7.63 7.22
CA ASP A 12 13.58 -8.21 5.87
C ASP A 12 14.57 -7.46 4.97
N GLN A 13 15.60 -8.18 4.54
CA GLN A 13 16.68 -7.61 3.73
C GLN A 13 16.21 -7.13 2.35
N ARG A 14 15.12 -7.72 1.80
CA ARG A 14 14.52 -7.28 0.53
C ARG A 14 13.88 -5.91 0.70
N VAL A 15 13.10 -5.73 1.77
CA VAL A 15 12.50 -4.43 2.12
C VAL A 15 13.59 -3.39 2.39
N LEU A 16 14.60 -3.72 3.17
CA LEU A 16 15.70 -2.80 3.47
C LEU A 16 16.48 -2.37 2.23
N ARG A 17 16.73 -3.30 1.29
CA ARG A 17 17.37 -2.98 0.01
C ARG A 17 16.48 -2.08 -0.85
N ALA A 18 15.20 -2.40 -0.99
CA ALA A 18 14.23 -1.60 -1.73
C ALA A 18 14.15 -0.17 -1.19
N MET A 19 14.01 -0.01 0.13
CA MET A 19 13.95 1.29 0.81
C MET A 19 15.21 2.14 0.62
N ARG A 20 16.39 1.51 0.48
CA ARG A 20 17.66 2.22 0.18
C ARG A 20 17.79 2.60 -1.29
N LYS A 21 17.25 1.77 -2.20
CA LYS A 21 17.38 1.94 -3.64
C LYS A 21 16.41 2.97 -4.20
N VAL A 22 15.17 2.95 -3.74
CA VAL A 22 14.11 3.84 -4.27
C VAL A 22 14.34 5.28 -3.82
N PRO A 23 14.55 6.23 -4.74
CA PRO A 23 14.84 7.62 -4.40
C PRO A 23 13.55 8.36 -3.99
N ARG A 24 13.20 8.33 -2.70
CA ARG A 24 11.95 8.89 -2.18
C ARG A 24 11.73 10.36 -2.56
N HIS A 25 12.79 11.15 -2.70
CA HIS A 25 12.72 12.54 -3.13
C HIS A 25 12.14 12.73 -4.55
N GLU A 26 12.13 11.71 -5.38
CA GLU A 26 11.48 11.73 -6.70
C GLU A 26 9.94 11.58 -6.62
N PHE A 27 9.40 11.24 -5.45
CA PHE A 27 7.97 10.97 -5.21
C PHE A 27 7.27 12.06 -4.40
N VAL A 28 7.95 13.16 -4.12
CA VAL A 28 7.40 14.35 -3.45
C VAL A 28 7.48 15.56 -4.39
N SER A 29 6.75 16.64 -4.05
CA SER A 29 6.88 17.92 -4.77
C SER A 29 8.26 18.54 -4.51
N GLU A 30 8.69 19.44 -5.39
CA GLU A 30 9.95 20.18 -5.22
C GLU A 30 10.01 20.92 -3.88
N GLU A 31 8.89 21.49 -3.46
CA GLU A 31 8.74 22.16 -2.16
C GLU A 31 9.09 21.27 -0.96
N HIS A 32 8.77 19.96 -1.05
CA HIS A 32 8.99 19.00 0.04
C HIS A 32 10.26 18.15 -0.14
N ARG A 33 11.07 18.44 -1.18
CA ARG A 33 12.23 17.61 -1.54
C ARG A 33 13.27 17.50 -0.43
N GLN A 34 13.49 18.59 0.31
CA GLN A 34 14.43 18.60 1.44
C GLN A 34 13.96 17.74 2.62
N GLN A 35 12.65 17.57 2.78
CA GLN A 35 12.03 16.78 3.86
C GLN A 35 11.73 15.34 3.42
N ALA A 36 12.04 14.96 2.17
CA ALA A 36 11.64 13.68 1.60
C ALA A 36 12.05 12.46 2.44
N TYR A 37 13.14 12.56 3.19
CA TYR A 37 13.65 11.45 4.00
C TYR A 37 13.35 11.59 5.50
N ASP A 38 12.60 12.59 5.90
CA ASP A 38 12.11 12.73 7.27
C ASP A 38 11.06 11.66 7.57
N ASP A 39 11.00 11.22 8.83
CA ASP A 39 10.13 10.10 9.22
C ASP A 39 8.69 10.55 9.53
N HIS A 40 8.09 11.25 8.59
CA HIS A 40 6.69 11.67 8.62
C HIS A 40 6.04 11.64 7.22
N PRO A 41 4.70 11.64 7.13
CA PRO A 41 4.01 11.79 5.86
C PRO A 41 4.21 13.20 5.29
N LEU A 42 4.16 13.32 3.94
CA LEU A 42 4.24 14.60 3.24
C LEU A 42 3.06 14.74 2.26
N PRO A 43 2.55 15.95 2.02
CA PRO A 43 1.47 16.16 1.05
C PRO A 43 1.96 15.90 -0.39
N ILE A 44 1.06 15.34 -1.21
CA ILE A 44 1.30 15.09 -2.64
C ILE A 44 0.24 15.73 -3.53
N GLY A 45 -0.57 16.63 -2.98
CA GLY A 45 -1.71 17.23 -3.65
C GLY A 45 -3.01 16.42 -3.50
N HIS A 46 -4.11 16.98 -3.96
CA HIS A 46 -5.45 16.37 -3.93
C HIS A 46 -5.90 15.89 -2.54
N GLY A 47 -5.40 16.52 -1.46
CA GLY A 47 -5.67 16.08 -0.09
C GLY A 47 -5.01 14.76 0.31
N GLN A 48 -4.09 14.23 -0.51
CA GLN A 48 -3.40 12.96 -0.28
C GLN A 48 -1.97 13.17 0.21
N THR A 49 -1.38 12.11 0.77
CA THR A 49 -0.02 12.12 1.31
C THR A 49 0.79 10.92 0.85
N ILE A 50 2.10 11.10 0.72
CA ILE A 50 3.04 9.97 0.74
C ILE A 50 3.24 9.54 2.19
N SER A 51 3.07 8.25 2.47
CA SER A 51 3.16 7.70 3.84
C SER A 51 4.55 7.87 4.45
N GLN A 52 4.61 7.94 5.79
CA GLN A 52 5.85 7.93 6.56
C GLN A 52 6.74 6.73 6.13
N PRO A 53 8.07 6.93 5.95
CA PRO A 53 8.98 5.85 5.53
C PRO A 53 8.89 4.59 6.39
N TYR A 54 8.82 4.72 7.70
CA TYR A 54 8.69 3.59 8.61
C TYR A 54 7.40 2.77 8.36
N ILE A 55 6.28 3.44 8.11
CA ILE A 55 5.01 2.75 7.82
C ILE A 55 5.08 1.98 6.50
N VAL A 56 5.69 2.56 5.46
CA VAL A 56 5.94 1.87 4.18
C VAL A 56 6.76 0.60 4.41
N ALA A 57 7.83 0.68 5.22
CA ALA A 57 8.67 -0.48 5.53
C ALA A 57 7.92 -1.55 6.32
N VAL A 58 7.17 -1.17 7.37
CA VAL A 58 6.34 -2.10 8.17
C VAL A 58 5.32 -2.82 7.28
N MET A 59 4.56 -2.08 6.49
CA MET A 59 3.53 -2.67 5.63
C MET A 59 4.13 -3.65 4.62
N SER A 60 5.25 -3.28 3.98
CA SER A 60 5.95 -4.14 3.02
C SER A 60 6.50 -5.41 3.69
N GLU A 61 7.11 -5.31 4.87
CA GLU A 61 7.67 -6.45 5.60
C GLU A 61 6.58 -7.44 6.04
N GLN A 62 5.42 -6.94 6.47
CA GLN A 62 4.33 -7.80 6.92
C GLN A 62 3.73 -8.65 5.79
N LEU A 63 3.91 -8.28 4.54
CA LEU A 63 3.45 -9.05 3.38
C LEU A 63 4.30 -10.29 3.11
N ARG A 64 5.56 -10.36 3.58
CA ARG A 64 6.50 -11.48 3.35
C ARG A 64 6.67 -11.84 1.88
N LEU A 65 6.90 -10.84 1.06
CA LEU A 65 7.01 -10.95 -0.39
C LEU A 65 8.28 -11.65 -0.84
N ASP A 66 8.23 -12.23 -2.04
CA ASP A 66 9.37 -12.76 -2.78
C ASP A 66 9.35 -12.28 -4.23
N GLU A 67 10.38 -12.64 -4.98
CA GLU A 67 10.57 -12.20 -6.37
C GLU A 67 9.52 -12.76 -7.36
N GLY A 68 8.80 -13.82 -6.99
CA GLY A 68 7.71 -14.40 -7.76
C GLY A 68 6.34 -13.80 -7.46
N SER A 69 6.22 -13.04 -6.39
CA SER A 69 4.93 -12.54 -5.88
C SER A 69 4.25 -11.56 -6.84
N ARG A 70 2.91 -11.61 -6.86
CA ARG A 70 2.02 -10.65 -7.55
C ARG A 70 1.24 -9.87 -6.50
N VAL A 71 1.35 -8.56 -6.53
CA VAL A 71 0.79 -7.68 -5.49
C VAL A 71 -0.26 -6.75 -6.07
N LEU A 72 -1.38 -6.60 -5.36
CA LEU A 72 -2.34 -5.53 -5.57
C LEU A 72 -2.11 -4.42 -4.56
N GLU A 73 -1.94 -3.20 -5.02
CA GLU A 73 -1.91 -1.99 -4.22
C GLU A 73 -3.19 -1.17 -4.43
N ILE A 74 -3.80 -0.71 -3.34
CA ILE A 74 -4.92 0.22 -3.34
C ILE A 74 -4.47 1.56 -2.78
N GLY A 75 -4.54 2.61 -3.60
CA GLY A 75 -4.04 3.94 -3.29
C GLY A 75 -2.61 4.16 -3.79
N THR A 76 -2.44 4.28 -5.10
CA THR A 76 -1.13 4.53 -5.73
C THR A 76 -0.47 5.81 -5.21
N GLY A 77 -1.25 6.88 -5.05
CA GLY A 77 -0.77 8.18 -4.60
C GLY A 77 0.40 8.70 -5.43
N SER A 78 1.56 8.88 -4.79
CA SER A 78 2.79 9.29 -5.49
C SER A 78 3.43 8.17 -6.32
N GLY A 79 3.09 6.90 -6.08
CA GLY A 79 3.75 5.72 -6.64
C GLY A 79 4.94 5.20 -5.81
N TYR A 80 5.22 5.80 -4.65
CA TYR A 80 6.39 5.41 -3.84
C TYR A 80 6.28 3.99 -3.28
N GLN A 81 5.12 3.63 -2.69
CA GLN A 81 4.89 2.28 -2.19
C GLN A 81 4.94 1.26 -3.34
N ALA A 82 4.35 1.57 -4.50
CA ALA A 82 4.45 0.74 -5.70
C ALA A 82 5.90 0.50 -6.13
N ALA A 83 6.75 1.55 -6.11
CA ALA A 83 8.16 1.42 -6.44
C ALA A 83 8.93 0.54 -5.44
N ILE A 84 8.65 0.65 -4.13
CA ILE A 84 9.23 -0.23 -3.10
C ILE A 84 8.85 -1.69 -3.35
N LEU A 85 7.58 -1.95 -3.66
CA LEU A 85 7.11 -3.31 -3.99
C LEU A 85 7.77 -3.83 -5.25
N ALA A 86 7.87 -3.01 -6.30
CA ALA A 86 8.45 -3.36 -7.59
C ALA A 86 9.92 -3.80 -7.51
N GLU A 87 10.66 -3.36 -6.50
CA GLU A 87 12.03 -3.82 -6.22
C GLU A 87 12.10 -5.23 -5.61
N ILE A 88 10.95 -5.78 -5.20
CA ILE A 88 10.87 -7.04 -4.45
C ILE A 88 10.17 -8.13 -5.25
N VAL A 89 9.15 -7.77 -6.05
CA VAL A 89 8.18 -8.71 -6.62
C VAL A 89 8.19 -8.77 -8.15
N ALA A 90 7.58 -9.80 -8.72
CA ALA A 90 7.45 -9.94 -10.18
C ALA A 90 6.57 -8.85 -10.77
N GLN A 91 5.43 -8.54 -10.15
CA GLN A 91 4.42 -7.64 -10.71
C GLN A 91 3.63 -6.91 -9.62
N VAL A 92 3.43 -5.61 -9.80
CA VAL A 92 2.56 -4.76 -8.98
C VAL A 92 1.41 -4.25 -9.85
N TYR A 93 0.19 -4.44 -9.36
CA TYR A 93 -1.03 -3.84 -9.89
C TYR A 93 -1.51 -2.78 -8.90
N SER A 94 -1.63 -1.54 -9.34
CA SER A 94 -1.95 -0.43 -8.43
C SER A 94 -3.19 0.33 -8.91
N VAL A 95 -4.13 0.56 -8.01
CA VAL A 95 -5.41 1.24 -8.29
C VAL A 95 -5.44 2.58 -7.57
N GLU A 96 -5.72 3.64 -8.32
CA GLU A 96 -5.84 5.02 -7.81
C GLU A 96 -7.18 5.62 -8.23
N ILE A 97 -7.90 6.23 -7.30
CA ILE A 97 -9.20 6.83 -7.59
C ILE A 97 -9.08 8.24 -8.18
N VAL A 98 -7.99 8.95 -7.89
CA VAL A 98 -7.72 10.31 -8.40
C VAL A 98 -6.98 10.20 -9.74
N PRO A 99 -7.61 10.54 -10.88
CA PRO A 99 -7.01 10.34 -12.19
C PRO A 99 -5.67 11.07 -12.38
N GLU A 100 -5.55 12.27 -11.83
CA GLU A 100 -4.35 13.09 -11.93
C GLU A 100 -3.16 12.44 -11.18
N LEU A 101 -3.41 11.87 -10.00
CA LEU A 101 -2.40 11.13 -9.26
C LEU A 101 -2.00 9.85 -9.99
N ALA A 102 -2.97 9.10 -10.52
CA ALA A 102 -2.71 7.88 -11.29
C ALA A 102 -1.81 8.18 -12.51
N ALA A 103 -2.13 9.22 -13.28
CA ALA A 103 -1.36 9.63 -14.45
C ALA A 103 0.06 10.07 -14.08
N ALA A 104 0.19 10.90 -13.03
CA ALA A 104 1.48 11.38 -12.54
C ALA A 104 2.36 10.23 -12.00
N ALA A 105 1.78 9.30 -11.23
CA ALA A 105 2.47 8.13 -10.71
C ALA A 105 2.94 7.22 -11.85
N LYS A 106 2.08 6.91 -12.83
CA LYS A 106 2.44 6.10 -14.00
C LYS A 106 3.62 6.68 -14.76
N THR A 107 3.59 7.98 -15.06
CA THR A 107 4.68 8.68 -15.75
C THR A 107 5.98 8.63 -14.93
N ARG A 108 5.91 8.86 -13.63
CA ARG A 108 7.06 8.83 -12.73
C ARG A 108 7.68 7.44 -12.64
N LEU A 109 6.86 6.41 -12.44
CA LEU A 109 7.32 5.03 -12.36
C LEU A 109 8.01 4.58 -13.65
N GLN A 110 7.44 4.90 -14.82
CA GLN A 110 8.05 4.63 -16.13
C GLN A 110 9.39 5.35 -16.29
N ARG A 111 9.48 6.64 -15.96
CA ARG A 111 10.72 7.43 -16.00
C ARG A 111 11.81 6.86 -15.11
N LEU A 112 11.43 6.29 -13.95
CA LEU A 112 12.36 5.67 -13.00
C LEU A 112 12.69 4.20 -13.33
N GLY A 113 12.12 3.65 -14.43
CA GLY A 113 12.43 2.30 -14.90
C GLY A 113 11.63 1.17 -14.26
N TYR A 114 10.54 1.48 -13.54
CA TYR A 114 9.64 0.47 -12.94
C TYR A 114 8.62 -0.03 -13.97
N HIS A 115 9.04 -0.96 -14.83
CA HIS A 115 8.22 -1.52 -15.90
C HIS A 115 7.30 -2.66 -15.42
N ASN A 116 7.50 -3.17 -14.21
CA ASN A 116 6.69 -4.19 -13.56
C ASN A 116 5.60 -3.60 -12.65
N VAL A 117 5.21 -2.34 -12.88
CA VAL A 117 4.09 -1.70 -12.19
C VAL A 117 3.04 -1.28 -13.22
N GLU A 118 1.84 -1.79 -13.06
CA GLU A 118 0.68 -1.34 -13.81
C GLU A 118 -0.20 -0.47 -12.92
N VAL A 119 -0.52 0.76 -13.39
CA VAL A 119 -1.39 1.70 -12.67
C VAL A 119 -2.69 1.87 -13.43
N ARG A 120 -3.81 1.71 -12.72
CA ARG A 120 -5.17 1.92 -13.22
C ARG A 120 -5.90 2.99 -12.41
N THR A 121 -6.62 3.89 -13.09
CA THR A 121 -7.62 4.74 -12.44
C THR A 121 -8.88 3.93 -12.17
N GLY A 122 -9.37 3.94 -10.92
CA GLY A 122 -10.56 3.18 -10.56
C GLY A 122 -10.88 3.22 -9.07
N ASP A 123 -12.02 2.61 -8.72
CA ASP A 123 -12.44 2.47 -7.34
C ASP A 123 -11.65 1.33 -6.66
N GLY A 124 -10.77 1.69 -5.74
CA GLY A 124 -9.94 0.74 -5.00
C GLY A 124 -10.72 -0.24 -4.13
N TYR A 125 -11.94 0.10 -3.72
CA TYR A 125 -12.82 -0.82 -2.98
C TYR A 125 -13.09 -2.11 -3.76
N LEU A 126 -13.17 -2.03 -5.09
CA LEU A 126 -13.44 -3.16 -5.97
C LEU A 126 -12.18 -3.99 -6.29
N GLY A 127 -11.00 -3.49 -5.99
CA GLY A 127 -9.73 -4.11 -6.36
C GLY A 127 -9.50 -4.14 -7.88
N TRP A 128 -8.83 -5.20 -8.34
CA TRP A 128 -8.57 -5.42 -9.77
C TRP A 128 -8.74 -6.91 -10.12
N PRO A 129 -9.99 -7.38 -10.26
CA PRO A 129 -10.31 -8.81 -10.36
C PRO A 129 -9.71 -9.51 -11.58
N GLU A 130 -9.45 -8.78 -12.69
CA GLU A 130 -8.91 -9.35 -13.93
C GLU A 130 -7.50 -9.94 -13.75
N HIS A 131 -6.77 -9.56 -12.70
CA HIS A 131 -5.44 -10.06 -12.40
C HIS A 131 -5.38 -10.94 -11.14
N ALA A 132 -6.53 -11.17 -10.50
CA ALA A 132 -6.60 -12.05 -9.33
C ALA A 132 -6.34 -13.53 -9.72
N PRO A 133 -5.89 -14.39 -8.77
CA PRO A 133 -5.61 -14.08 -7.38
C PRO A 133 -4.25 -13.40 -7.17
N TYR A 134 -4.13 -12.64 -6.06
CA TYR A 134 -2.90 -11.99 -5.64
C TYR A 134 -2.24 -12.72 -4.47
N ASP A 135 -0.91 -12.79 -4.46
CA ASP A 135 -0.13 -13.33 -3.33
C ASP A 135 -0.18 -12.38 -2.14
N ALA A 136 -0.26 -11.08 -2.40
CA ALA A 136 -0.43 -10.07 -1.37
C ALA A 136 -1.27 -8.88 -1.85
N ILE A 137 -1.94 -8.23 -0.89
CA ILE A 137 -2.69 -6.99 -1.09
C ILE A 137 -2.23 -5.97 -0.06
N ILE A 138 -1.95 -4.76 -0.50
CA ILE A 138 -1.63 -3.63 0.37
C ILE A 138 -2.62 -2.49 0.12
N VAL A 139 -3.20 -1.96 1.20
CA VAL A 139 -4.14 -0.84 1.11
C VAL A 139 -3.52 0.35 1.85
N THR A 140 -3.27 1.43 1.15
CA THR A 140 -2.57 2.62 1.66
C THR A 140 -3.50 3.77 2.03
N CYS A 141 -4.78 3.48 2.16
CA CYS A 141 -5.85 4.35 2.65
C CYS A 141 -6.75 3.54 3.58
N ALA A 142 -7.48 4.19 4.48
CA ALA A 142 -8.24 3.52 5.54
C ALA A 142 -9.72 3.33 5.18
N PRO A 143 -10.19 2.12 4.83
CA PRO A 143 -11.60 1.80 4.88
C PRO A 143 -12.06 1.63 6.33
N GLU A 144 -13.36 1.81 6.60
CA GLU A 144 -13.94 1.51 7.90
C GLU A 144 -13.92 0.01 8.20
N ASN A 145 -14.24 -0.78 7.18
CA ASN A 145 -14.27 -2.24 7.22
C ASN A 145 -13.44 -2.83 6.09
N VAL A 146 -13.07 -4.09 6.22
CA VAL A 146 -12.33 -4.81 5.16
C VAL A 146 -13.22 -4.94 3.93
N PRO A 147 -12.82 -4.42 2.76
CA PRO A 147 -13.60 -4.58 1.53
C PRO A 147 -13.71 -6.06 1.13
N PRO A 148 -14.92 -6.66 1.06
CA PRO A 148 -15.09 -8.06 0.67
C PRO A 148 -14.45 -8.39 -0.69
N PRO A 149 -14.54 -7.54 -1.74
CA PRO A 149 -13.90 -7.82 -3.02
C PRO A 149 -12.38 -8.02 -2.94
N LEU A 150 -11.69 -7.35 -2.00
CA LEU A 150 -10.26 -7.54 -1.81
C LEU A 150 -9.94 -8.88 -1.14
N VAL A 151 -10.81 -9.32 -0.21
CA VAL A 151 -10.68 -10.64 0.39
C VAL A 151 -10.86 -11.74 -0.66
N ASP A 152 -11.82 -11.60 -1.56
CA ASP A 152 -12.07 -12.57 -2.64
C ASP A 152 -10.89 -12.69 -3.61
N GLN A 153 -10.19 -11.57 -3.86
CA GLN A 153 -9.03 -11.51 -4.74
C GLN A 153 -7.72 -11.96 -4.09
N LEU A 154 -7.68 -12.14 -2.77
CA LEU A 154 -6.50 -12.63 -2.07
C LEU A 154 -6.33 -14.13 -2.30
N GLY A 155 -5.16 -14.55 -2.77
CA GLY A 155 -4.83 -15.94 -3.05
C GLY A 155 -4.75 -16.82 -1.79
N ALA A 156 -4.71 -18.15 -1.98
CA ALA A 156 -4.50 -19.10 -0.89
C ALA A 156 -3.13 -18.87 -0.25
N GLY A 157 -3.08 -18.76 1.08
CA GLY A 157 -1.86 -18.39 1.81
C GLY A 157 -1.48 -16.91 1.71
N GLY A 158 -2.24 -16.13 0.93
CA GLY A 158 -1.97 -14.72 0.69
C GLY A 158 -2.12 -13.85 1.94
N ARG A 159 -1.48 -12.69 1.90
CA ARG A 159 -1.43 -11.73 3.02
C ARG A 159 -1.94 -10.37 2.57
N MET A 160 -2.75 -9.75 3.41
CA MET A 160 -3.25 -8.39 3.19
C MET A 160 -2.86 -7.51 4.37
N VAL A 161 -2.31 -6.33 4.09
CA VAL A 161 -2.04 -5.30 5.10
C VAL A 161 -2.85 -4.06 4.77
N LEU A 162 -3.62 -3.58 5.77
CA LEU A 162 -4.45 -2.40 5.59
C LEU A 162 -4.70 -1.68 6.92
N PRO A 163 -4.83 -0.34 6.90
CA PRO A 163 -5.40 0.40 8.02
C PRO A 163 -6.92 0.21 8.03
N LEU A 164 -7.52 0.08 9.21
CA LEU A 164 -8.96 0.05 9.40
C LEU A 164 -9.38 1.07 10.47
N GLY A 165 -10.48 1.74 10.24
CA GLY A 165 -11.10 2.65 11.17
C GLY A 165 -11.80 3.83 10.50
N PRO A 166 -12.63 4.56 11.25
CA PRO A 166 -13.43 5.65 10.72
C PRO A 166 -12.57 6.85 10.28
N ALA A 167 -13.10 7.62 9.34
CA ALA A 167 -12.52 8.89 8.93
C ALA A 167 -12.37 9.84 10.13
N GLY A 168 -11.16 10.39 10.34
CA GLY A 168 -10.87 11.28 11.48
C GLY A 168 -10.89 10.62 12.86
N GLY A 169 -11.11 9.31 12.92
CA GLY A 169 -11.13 8.55 14.16
C GLY A 169 -9.87 7.73 14.42
N ARG A 170 -9.93 6.82 15.39
CA ARG A 170 -8.83 5.92 15.71
C ARG A 170 -8.73 4.82 14.67
N GLN A 171 -7.60 4.75 13.99
CA GLN A 171 -7.28 3.70 13.02
C GLN A 171 -6.21 2.78 13.56
N ALA A 172 -6.23 1.53 13.12
CA ALA A 172 -5.18 0.56 13.38
C ALA A 172 -4.76 -0.14 12.09
N LEU A 173 -3.48 -0.45 11.99
CA LEU A 173 -2.94 -1.29 10.94
C LEU A 173 -3.21 -2.76 11.27
N TRP A 174 -3.72 -3.50 10.31
CA TRP A 174 -4.07 -4.90 10.43
C TRP A 174 -3.35 -5.73 9.37
N LEU A 175 -2.98 -6.93 9.78
CA LEU A 175 -2.55 -8.01 8.91
C LEU A 175 -3.66 -9.05 8.83
N LEU A 176 -4.07 -9.40 7.61
CA LEU A 176 -4.97 -10.50 7.31
C LEU A 176 -4.17 -11.59 6.59
N GLU A 177 -4.38 -12.85 6.99
CA GLU A 177 -3.74 -14.02 6.38
C GLU A 177 -4.83 -15.01 5.95
N ARG A 178 -4.85 -15.36 4.67
CA ARG A 178 -5.80 -16.34 4.14
C ARG A 178 -5.32 -17.76 4.43
N GLN A 179 -6.06 -18.50 5.25
CA GLN A 179 -5.79 -19.90 5.60
C GLN A 179 -6.96 -20.76 5.06
N GLY A 180 -6.85 -21.20 3.81
CA GLY A 180 -7.94 -21.86 3.12
C GLY A 180 -9.16 -20.93 2.95
N ARG A 181 -10.29 -21.29 3.57
CA ARG A 181 -11.50 -20.46 3.57
C ARG A 181 -11.55 -19.44 4.70
N LYS A 182 -10.65 -19.51 5.68
CA LYS A 182 -10.63 -18.64 6.86
C LYS A 182 -9.66 -17.48 6.66
N ILE A 183 -10.01 -16.33 7.24
CA ILE A 183 -9.14 -15.15 7.34
C ILE A 183 -8.74 -14.97 8.80
N ARG A 184 -7.45 -15.12 9.07
CA ARG A 184 -6.88 -14.76 10.37
C ARG A 184 -6.53 -13.27 10.37
N LYS A 185 -6.95 -12.56 11.41
CA LYS A 185 -6.67 -11.13 11.58
C LYS A 185 -5.73 -10.90 12.76
N LYS A 186 -4.75 -10.01 12.58
CA LYS A 186 -3.82 -9.58 13.63
C LYS A 186 -3.70 -8.06 13.61
N ARG A 187 -4.01 -7.42 14.74
CA ARG A 187 -3.76 -5.99 14.92
C ARG A 187 -2.25 -5.77 15.10
N LEU A 188 -1.67 -4.82 14.36
CA LEU A 188 -0.24 -4.52 14.41
C LEU A 188 0.05 -3.30 15.28
N MET A 189 -0.50 -2.13 14.91
CA MET A 189 -0.22 -0.86 15.59
C MET A 189 -1.29 0.18 15.31
N GLY A 190 -1.31 1.28 16.08
CA GLY A 190 -2.10 2.48 15.78
C GLY A 190 -1.50 3.26 14.62
N VAL A 191 -2.34 3.80 13.74
CA VAL A 191 -1.93 4.56 12.56
C VAL A 191 -2.92 5.68 12.24
N ALA A 192 -2.54 6.59 11.35
CA ALA A 192 -3.41 7.59 10.76
C ALA A 192 -3.20 7.63 9.24
N PHE A 193 -4.22 7.29 8.49
CA PHE A 193 -4.26 7.30 7.04
C PHE A 193 -5.39 8.16 6.52
N VAL A 194 -5.26 8.64 5.29
CA VAL A 194 -6.38 9.21 4.54
C VAL A 194 -7.46 8.15 4.35
N HIS A 195 -8.71 8.58 4.31
CA HIS A 195 -9.82 7.64 4.17
C HIS A 195 -9.89 7.05 2.77
N LEU A 196 -10.29 5.77 2.67
CA LEU A 196 -10.60 5.15 1.39
C LEU A 196 -11.87 5.80 0.81
N THR A 197 -11.74 6.47 -0.31
CA THR A 197 -12.85 7.06 -1.04
C THR A 197 -13.27 6.15 -2.19
N GLY A 198 -14.56 6.18 -2.56
CA GLY A 198 -15.15 5.32 -3.59
C GLY A 198 -16.59 4.99 -3.27
N ARG A 199 -17.22 4.12 -4.04
CA ARG A 199 -18.56 3.61 -3.78
C ARG A 199 -18.49 2.60 -2.63
N GLN A 200 -18.61 3.07 -1.41
CA GLN A 200 -18.91 2.20 -0.29
C GLN A 200 -20.34 1.69 -0.45
N ALA A 201 -20.50 0.49 -0.97
CA ALA A 201 -21.76 -0.20 -0.79
C ALA A 201 -21.94 -0.43 0.73
N PRO A 202 -23.07 -0.03 1.34
CA PRO A 202 -23.38 -0.44 2.70
C PRO A 202 -23.57 -1.96 2.68
N THR A 203 -22.53 -2.70 3.04
CA THR A 203 -22.62 -4.15 3.23
C THR A 203 -22.76 -4.42 4.71
N PRO A 204 -23.78 -5.24 5.12
CA PRO A 204 -23.83 -5.75 6.50
C PRO A 204 -22.48 -6.44 6.79
N SER A 205 -21.99 -6.20 8.01
CA SER A 205 -20.77 -6.87 8.48
C SER A 205 -20.97 -8.38 8.37
N PRO A 206 -20.08 -9.13 7.73
CA PRO A 206 -20.19 -10.59 7.71
C PRO A 206 -19.91 -11.21 9.08
N PHE A 207 -19.88 -10.39 10.15
CA PHE A 207 -19.53 -10.78 11.52
C PHE A 207 -20.50 -10.21 12.57
N ASP A 208 -21.73 -9.78 12.17
CA ASP A 208 -22.83 -9.55 13.09
C ASP A 208 -23.56 -10.85 13.41
#